data_d2b0a4a11c483261eb4924a3b740fd80
#
_entry.id   d2b0a4a11c483261eb4924a3b740fd80
#
_cell.length_a   1.000
_cell.length_b   1.000
_cell.length_c   1.000
_cell.angle_alpha   90.00
_cell.angle_beta   90.00
_cell.angle_gamma   90.00
#
_symmetry.space_group_name_H-M   'P 1'
#
loop_
_entity.id
_entity.type
_entity.pdbx_description
1 polymer ?
#
loop_
_entity_poly.entity_id
_entity_poly.type
_entity_poly.pdbx_seq_one_letter_code
_entity_poly.pdbx_strand_id
1 'polypeptide(L)'
;EVASNKAGIIKDGAMLITAVQPPAAQAIIAAAAARRGVVWRRELDPEEDPDEAGAGVLSVLDRTLAVGGQMTTLRTTAAVYEDIFIPLHGDYQVHNALLALAAAEAVFGGRALPAKIVEDGFASVASPGRMEVLRSSPTVIVDAGHNPHGLGALVPAVEEAFGFRHLVAVVGAMADKDVEGILSVLEPACDAVVCV
;
A
#
# COMPACT_ATOMS: atom_id res chain seq x y z
N GLU A 1 -12.40 13.34 -11.18
CA GLU A 1 -13.17 13.83 -10.02
C GLU A 1 -12.50 13.41 -8.69
N VAL A 2 -12.28 12.10 -8.43
CA VAL A 2 -11.66 11.61 -7.18
C VAL A 2 -10.31 12.26 -6.91
N ALA A 3 -9.41 12.28 -7.91
CA ALA A 3 -8.09 12.88 -7.75
C ALA A 3 -8.15 14.38 -7.42
N SER A 4 -9.08 15.13 -8.01
CA SER A 4 -9.27 16.56 -7.72
C SER A 4 -9.74 16.78 -6.29
N ASN A 5 -10.67 15.96 -5.80
CA ASN A 5 -11.14 16.04 -4.41
C ASN A 5 -10.01 15.72 -3.42
N LYS A 6 -9.21 14.67 -3.71
CA LYS A 6 -8.06 14.30 -2.87
C LYS A 6 -6.96 15.36 -2.89
N ALA A 7 -6.65 15.96 -4.05
CA ALA A 7 -5.68 17.05 -4.15
C ALA A 7 -6.07 18.30 -3.35
N GLY A 8 -7.35 18.45 -2.97
CA GLY A 8 -7.83 19.55 -2.11
C GLY A 8 -7.21 19.58 -0.71
N ILE A 9 -6.66 18.48 -0.21
CA ILE A 9 -5.97 18.44 1.10
C ILE A 9 -4.57 19.06 1.07
N ILE A 10 -3.98 19.30 -0.11
CA ILE A 10 -2.63 19.86 -0.24
C ILE A 10 -2.67 21.33 0.22
N LYS A 11 -1.92 21.63 1.28
CA LYS A 11 -1.82 22.97 1.87
C LYS A 11 -0.45 23.58 1.60
N ASP A 12 -0.38 24.90 1.66
CA ASP A 12 0.89 25.64 1.53
C ASP A 12 1.87 25.20 2.64
N GLY A 13 3.12 24.96 2.28
CA GLY A 13 4.17 24.51 3.19
C GLY A 13 4.07 23.05 3.63
N ALA A 14 3.09 22.28 3.15
CA ALA A 14 3.03 20.85 3.39
C ALA A 14 4.12 20.09 2.62
N MET A 15 4.43 18.89 3.07
CA MET A 15 5.11 17.90 2.26
C MET A 15 4.08 16.95 1.66
N LEU A 16 4.14 16.74 0.36
CA LEU A 16 3.28 15.81 -0.35
C LEU A 16 4.03 14.50 -0.57
N ILE A 17 3.44 13.39 -0.19
CA ILE A 17 3.99 12.05 -0.41
C ILE A 17 2.91 11.22 -1.10
N THR A 18 3.26 10.56 -2.21
CA THR A 18 2.30 9.78 -2.99
C THR A 18 2.88 8.45 -3.44
N ALA A 19 2.03 7.43 -3.49
CA ALA A 19 2.28 6.22 -4.28
C ALA A 19 2.26 6.54 -5.77
N VAL A 20 2.64 5.56 -6.59
CA VAL A 20 2.43 5.58 -8.05
C VAL A 20 0.94 5.83 -8.33
N GLN A 21 0.67 6.70 -9.27
CA GLN A 21 -0.69 7.09 -9.65
C GLN A 21 -0.89 6.94 -11.15
N PRO A 22 -2.11 6.62 -11.60
CA PRO A 22 -2.43 6.71 -13.03
C PRO A 22 -2.10 8.10 -13.58
N PRO A 23 -1.61 8.23 -14.83
CA PRO A 23 -1.10 9.49 -15.38
C PRO A 23 -2.06 10.67 -15.25
N ALA A 24 -3.37 10.44 -15.44
CA ALA A 24 -4.39 11.48 -15.30
C ALA A 24 -4.53 11.99 -13.84
N ALA A 25 -4.38 11.10 -12.83
CA ALA A 25 -4.41 11.47 -11.43
C ALA A 25 -3.11 12.18 -11.04
N GLN A 26 -1.97 11.67 -11.51
CA GLN A 26 -0.66 12.27 -11.28
C GLN A 26 -0.59 13.71 -11.81
N ALA A 27 -1.11 13.97 -13.00
CA ALA A 27 -1.16 15.33 -13.58
C ALA A 27 -1.95 16.31 -12.70
N ILE A 28 -3.09 15.87 -12.14
CA ILE A 28 -3.92 16.68 -11.22
C ILE A 28 -3.16 16.99 -9.93
N ILE A 29 -2.52 15.98 -9.35
CA ILE A 29 -1.73 16.10 -8.13
C ILE A 29 -0.53 17.03 -8.37
N ALA A 30 0.22 16.85 -9.47
CA ALA A 30 1.34 17.68 -9.87
C ALA A 30 0.95 19.16 -10.02
N ALA A 31 -0.17 19.43 -10.70
CA ALA A 31 -0.67 20.78 -10.85
C ALA A 31 -1.09 21.41 -9.50
N ALA A 32 -1.65 20.63 -8.59
CA ALA A 32 -1.99 21.11 -7.24
C ALA A 32 -0.74 21.38 -6.41
N ALA A 33 0.26 20.50 -6.45
CA ALA A 33 1.54 20.65 -5.77
C ALA A 33 2.30 21.91 -6.24
N ALA A 34 2.36 22.11 -7.57
CA ALA A 34 3.01 23.29 -8.16
C ALA A 34 2.34 24.61 -7.74
N ARG A 35 0.99 24.65 -7.75
CA ARG A 35 0.24 25.86 -7.30
C ARG A 35 0.48 26.22 -5.85
N ARG A 36 0.78 25.23 -4.99
CA ARG A 36 1.02 25.41 -3.55
C ARG A 36 2.50 25.51 -3.21
N GLY A 37 3.41 25.32 -4.17
CA GLY A 37 4.86 25.35 -3.94
C GLY A 37 5.33 24.33 -2.89
N VAL A 38 4.68 23.14 -2.83
CA VAL A 38 5.01 22.12 -1.85
C VAL A 38 6.12 21.21 -2.34
N VAL A 39 6.92 20.68 -1.40
CA VAL A 39 7.89 19.62 -1.68
C VAL A 39 7.10 18.33 -1.95
N TRP A 40 7.35 17.72 -3.11
CA TRP A 40 6.69 16.48 -3.48
C TRP A 40 7.69 15.33 -3.54
N ARG A 41 7.44 14.32 -2.72
CA ARG A 41 8.11 13.02 -2.76
C ARG A 41 7.14 12.00 -3.31
N ARG A 42 7.56 11.21 -4.27
CA ARG A 42 6.71 10.22 -4.90
C ARG A 42 7.41 8.87 -5.00
N GLU A 43 6.63 7.83 -4.97
CA GLU A 43 7.12 6.52 -5.33
C GLU A 43 7.53 6.48 -6.80
N LEU A 44 8.63 5.79 -7.09
CA LEU A 44 9.12 5.57 -8.45
C LEU A 44 8.17 4.62 -9.18
N ASP A 45 7.73 5.03 -10.36
CA ASP A 45 6.99 4.12 -11.25
C ASP A 45 7.96 3.04 -11.75
N PRO A 46 7.60 1.75 -11.72
CA PRO A 46 8.44 0.67 -12.24
C PRO A 46 8.86 0.83 -13.70
N GLU A 47 8.12 1.61 -14.49
CA GLU A 47 8.44 1.91 -15.88
C GLU A 47 9.37 3.11 -16.05
N GLU A 48 9.65 3.88 -15.00
CA GLU A 48 10.55 5.03 -15.03
C GLU A 48 12.01 4.62 -14.79
N ASP A 49 12.93 5.27 -15.50
CA ASP A 49 14.36 5.17 -15.21
C ASP A 49 14.66 5.91 -13.89
N PRO A 50 15.23 5.24 -12.86
CA PRO A 50 15.59 5.87 -11.60
C PRO A 50 16.54 7.07 -11.76
N ASP A 51 17.43 7.04 -12.76
CA ASP A 51 18.39 8.09 -13.00
C ASP A 51 17.75 9.33 -13.65
N GLU A 52 16.63 9.16 -14.36
CA GLU A 52 15.85 10.23 -14.98
C GLU A 52 14.75 10.77 -14.06
N ALA A 53 14.32 10.00 -13.07
CA ALA A 53 13.18 10.31 -12.22
C ALA A 53 13.40 11.56 -11.32
N GLY A 54 14.63 12.01 -11.16
CA GLY A 54 14.98 13.21 -10.41
C GLY A 54 15.00 13.03 -8.89
N ALA A 55 15.22 14.14 -8.19
CA ALA A 55 15.24 14.17 -6.74
C ALA A 55 13.82 14.01 -6.15
N GLY A 56 13.71 13.33 -5.03
CA GLY A 56 12.41 13.16 -4.32
C GLY A 56 11.72 11.84 -4.58
N VAL A 57 12.39 10.87 -5.19
CA VAL A 57 11.85 9.56 -5.51
C VAL A 57 12.04 8.59 -4.35
N LEU A 58 11.02 7.77 -4.12
CA LEU A 58 10.97 6.70 -3.13
C LEU A 58 10.89 5.37 -3.86
N SER A 59 11.54 4.31 -3.37
CA SER A 59 11.53 3.02 -4.05
C SER A 59 11.50 1.84 -3.07
N VAL A 60 10.73 0.81 -3.40
CA VAL A 60 10.92 -0.53 -2.87
C VAL A 60 12.03 -1.17 -3.70
N LEU A 61 13.17 -1.51 -3.08
CA LEU A 61 14.33 -2.07 -3.78
C LEU A 61 14.31 -3.58 -3.82
N ASP A 62 13.78 -4.19 -2.75
CA ASP A 62 13.65 -5.64 -2.63
C ASP A 62 12.44 -5.98 -1.76
N ARG A 63 11.84 -7.13 -2.02
CA ARG A 63 10.75 -7.71 -1.26
C ARG A 63 10.80 -9.23 -1.32
N THR A 64 10.76 -9.87 -0.17
CA THR A 64 10.67 -11.33 -0.05
C THR A 64 9.62 -11.71 0.98
N LEU A 65 8.94 -12.84 0.74
CA LEU A 65 7.99 -13.38 1.72
C LEU A 65 8.73 -13.94 2.92
N ALA A 66 8.18 -13.72 4.11
CA ALA A 66 8.66 -14.25 5.36
C ALA A 66 7.50 -14.86 6.17
N VAL A 67 7.82 -15.68 7.15
CA VAL A 67 6.80 -16.26 8.04
C VAL A 67 6.12 -15.15 8.83
N GLY A 68 4.81 -15.02 8.62
CA GLY A 68 3.98 -14.00 9.31
C GLY A 68 4.10 -12.59 8.74
N GLY A 69 4.67 -12.43 7.53
CA GLY A 69 4.81 -11.12 6.89
C GLY A 69 5.77 -11.16 5.72
N GLN A 70 6.57 -10.11 5.59
CA GLN A 70 7.53 -9.94 4.49
C GLN A 70 8.75 -9.14 4.92
N MET A 71 9.89 -9.40 4.27
CA MET A 71 11.11 -8.62 4.40
C MET A 71 11.24 -7.69 3.20
N THR A 72 11.76 -6.49 3.42
CA THR A 72 11.91 -5.51 2.34
C THR A 72 13.09 -4.58 2.56
N THR A 73 13.61 -4.06 1.45
CA THR A 73 14.57 -2.95 1.44
C THR A 73 13.90 -1.72 0.86
N LEU A 74 13.84 -0.65 1.64
CA LEU A 74 13.16 0.59 1.30
C LEU A 74 14.17 1.72 1.09
N ARG A 75 14.05 2.45 -0.02
CA ARG A 75 14.81 3.66 -0.30
C ARG A 75 13.91 4.87 -0.17
N THR A 76 14.27 5.76 0.74
CA THR A 76 13.69 7.10 0.84
C THR A 76 14.65 8.15 0.26
N THR A 77 14.27 9.41 0.32
CA THR A 77 15.18 10.52 -0.05
C THR A 77 16.28 10.74 0.98
N ALA A 78 16.18 10.19 2.17
CA ALA A 78 17.14 10.39 3.26
C ALA A 78 18.07 9.19 3.47
N ALA A 79 17.64 7.95 3.21
CA ALA A 79 18.44 6.74 3.43
C ALA A 79 17.87 5.52 2.68
N VAL A 80 18.68 4.45 2.70
CA VAL A 80 18.22 3.08 2.40
C VAL A 80 18.11 2.33 3.72
N TYR A 81 16.99 1.62 3.90
CA TYR A 81 16.70 0.78 5.06
C TYR A 81 16.59 -0.65 4.58
N GLU A 82 17.56 -1.46 4.97
CA GLU A 82 17.68 -2.86 4.54
C GLU A 82 17.04 -3.79 5.58
N ASP A 83 16.58 -4.96 5.13
CA ASP A 83 16.07 -6.04 5.97
C ASP A 83 14.95 -5.64 6.94
N ILE A 84 14.04 -4.77 6.50
CA ILE A 84 12.90 -4.35 7.30
C ILE A 84 11.82 -5.43 7.26
N PHE A 85 11.51 -6.00 8.44
CA PHE A 85 10.39 -6.93 8.59
C PHE A 85 9.07 -6.17 8.78
N ILE A 86 8.07 -6.53 7.97
CA ILE A 86 6.71 -5.99 8.03
C ILE A 86 5.75 -7.16 8.27
N PRO A 87 5.10 -7.27 9.46
CA PRO A 87 4.19 -8.36 9.82
C PRO A 87 2.80 -8.19 9.16
N LEU A 88 2.77 -7.80 7.89
CA LEU A 88 1.57 -7.62 7.11
C LEU A 88 1.75 -8.35 5.77
N HIS A 89 0.66 -8.90 5.24
CA HIS A 89 0.64 -9.60 3.96
C HIS A 89 0.21 -8.68 2.82
N GLY A 90 0.64 -9.03 1.60
CA GLY A 90 0.33 -8.31 0.37
C GLY A 90 1.37 -7.26 -0.01
N ASP A 91 1.69 -7.25 -1.28
CA ASP A 91 2.69 -6.35 -1.87
C ASP A 91 2.38 -4.87 -1.57
N TYR A 92 1.13 -4.47 -1.70
CA TYR A 92 0.68 -3.10 -1.42
C TYR A 92 1.02 -2.60 0.00
N GLN A 93 1.26 -3.49 0.97
CA GLN A 93 1.64 -3.10 2.34
C GLN A 93 3.09 -2.61 2.41
N VAL A 94 3.98 -3.13 1.55
CA VAL A 94 5.36 -2.63 1.45
C VAL A 94 5.39 -1.22 0.87
N HIS A 95 4.57 -0.97 -0.15
CA HIS A 95 4.39 0.37 -0.71
C HIS A 95 3.80 1.35 0.31
N ASN A 96 2.80 0.92 1.08
CA ASN A 96 2.26 1.71 2.19
C ASN A 96 3.34 1.99 3.26
N ALA A 97 4.18 1.02 3.60
CA ALA A 97 5.27 1.18 4.55
C ALA A 97 6.31 2.20 4.05
N LEU A 98 6.68 2.15 2.77
CA LEU A 98 7.57 3.13 2.14
C LEU A 98 7.05 4.56 2.31
N LEU A 99 5.76 4.78 2.03
CA LEU A 99 5.14 6.10 2.18
C LEU A 99 5.05 6.54 3.64
N ALA A 100 4.73 5.61 4.55
CA ALA A 100 4.70 5.88 5.99
C ALA A 100 6.08 6.25 6.54
N LEU A 101 7.14 5.56 6.09
CA LEU A 101 8.52 5.87 6.45
C LEU A 101 8.93 7.25 5.96
N ALA A 102 8.65 7.58 4.71
CA ALA A 102 8.92 8.91 4.15
C ALA A 102 8.14 10.01 4.89
N ALA A 103 6.90 9.73 5.33
CA ALA A 103 6.12 10.66 6.13
C ALA A 103 6.71 10.84 7.54
N ALA A 104 7.17 9.78 8.17
CA ALA A 104 7.85 9.85 9.46
C ALA A 104 9.14 10.70 9.36
N GLU A 105 9.99 10.43 8.37
CA GLU A 105 11.17 11.26 8.11
C GLU A 105 10.82 12.74 7.94
N ALA A 106 9.75 13.03 7.20
CA ALA A 106 9.28 14.41 6.99
C ALA A 106 8.96 15.10 8.32
N VAL A 107 8.24 14.41 9.21
CA VAL A 107 7.90 14.93 10.56
C VAL A 107 9.16 15.19 11.40
N PHE A 108 10.18 14.35 11.25
CA PHE A 108 11.46 14.49 11.94
C PHE A 108 12.50 15.35 11.20
N GLY A 109 12.07 16.24 10.31
CA GLY A 109 12.90 17.23 9.64
C GLY A 109 13.55 16.74 8.35
N GLY A 110 13.03 15.68 7.75
CA GLY A 110 13.46 15.14 6.45
C GLY A 110 14.80 14.42 6.45
N ARG A 111 15.28 13.99 7.61
CA ARG A 111 16.52 13.24 7.80
C ARG A 111 16.26 11.77 8.05
N ALA A 112 17.26 10.93 7.79
CA ALA A 112 17.22 9.52 8.10
C ALA A 112 16.89 9.26 9.56
N LEU A 113 16.02 8.29 9.80
CA LEU A 113 15.73 7.79 11.14
C LEU A 113 16.75 6.71 11.54
N PRO A 114 17.05 6.51 12.83
CA PRO A 114 17.89 5.40 13.26
C PRO A 114 17.29 4.06 12.83
N ALA A 115 18.08 3.19 12.18
CA ALA A 115 17.61 1.91 11.64
C ALA A 115 16.84 1.09 12.68
N LYS A 116 17.36 1.00 13.92
CA LYS A 116 16.70 0.30 15.01
C LYS A 116 15.28 0.81 15.34
N ILE A 117 15.06 2.11 15.23
CA ILE A 117 13.73 2.70 15.44
C ILE A 117 12.77 2.31 14.31
N VAL A 118 13.28 2.27 13.09
CA VAL A 118 12.48 1.85 11.91
C VAL A 118 12.13 0.37 12.00
N GLU A 119 13.11 -0.50 12.29
CA GLU A 119 12.91 -1.93 12.51
C GLU A 119 11.86 -2.21 13.58
N ASP A 120 12.03 -1.63 14.79
CA ASP A 120 11.11 -1.86 15.91
C ASP A 120 9.71 -1.29 15.62
N GLY A 121 9.65 -0.15 14.94
CA GLY A 121 8.40 0.47 14.52
C GLY A 121 7.61 -0.44 13.58
N PHE A 122 8.23 -0.93 12.52
CA PHE A 122 7.57 -1.83 11.58
C PHE A 122 7.28 -3.21 12.16
N ALA A 123 8.19 -3.80 12.94
CA ALA A 123 7.96 -5.10 13.55
C ALA A 123 6.75 -5.13 14.51
N SER A 124 6.34 -3.97 15.02
CA SER A 124 5.19 -3.82 15.92
C SER A 124 3.88 -3.42 15.20
N VAL A 125 3.91 -3.25 13.88
CA VAL A 125 2.72 -2.80 13.11
C VAL A 125 1.64 -3.87 13.13
N ALA A 126 0.42 -3.45 13.43
CA ALA A 126 -0.79 -4.23 13.25
C ALA A 126 -1.79 -3.42 12.44
N SER A 127 -2.49 -4.06 11.53
CA SER A 127 -3.53 -3.43 10.72
C SER A 127 -4.80 -4.29 10.75
N PRO A 128 -5.65 -4.15 11.77
CA PRO A 128 -6.86 -4.93 11.90
C PRO A 128 -7.76 -4.82 10.66
N GLY A 129 -8.28 -5.96 10.20
CA GLY A 129 -9.09 -6.03 8.99
C GLY A 129 -8.31 -5.77 7.68
N ARG A 130 -7.00 -5.96 7.67
CA ARG A 130 -6.17 -5.98 6.46
C ARG A 130 -5.43 -7.31 6.36
N MET A 131 -6.01 -8.26 5.64
CA MET A 131 -5.55 -9.66 5.58
C MET A 131 -5.25 -10.24 6.97
N GLU A 132 -6.05 -9.86 7.96
CA GLU A 132 -5.89 -10.29 9.33
C GLU A 132 -6.25 -11.77 9.48
N VAL A 133 -5.30 -12.58 9.94
CA VAL A 133 -5.51 -14.01 10.17
C VAL A 133 -6.13 -14.22 11.54
N LEU A 134 -7.44 -14.51 11.57
CA LEU A 134 -8.17 -14.78 12.81
C LEU A 134 -8.00 -16.22 13.30
N ARG A 135 -7.76 -17.14 12.39
CA ARG A 135 -7.58 -18.57 12.69
C ARG A 135 -6.73 -19.24 11.64
N SER A 136 -5.89 -20.18 12.04
CA SER A 136 -4.96 -20.88 11.14
C SER A 136 -5.45 -22.25 10.66
N SER A 137 -6.49 -22.84 11.28
CA SER A 137 -7.01 -24.17 10.88
C SER A 137 -8.52 -24.29 11.13
N PRO A 138 -9.37 -24.28 10.10
CA PRO A 138 -9.05 -23.80 8.75
C PRO A 138 -8.60 -22.34 8.83
N THR A 139 -7.80 -21.90 7.86
CA THR A 139 -7.39 -20.50 7.78
C THR A 139 -8.61 -19.60 7.57
N VAL A 140 -8.77 -18.59 8.42
CA VAL A 140 -9.80 -17.56 8.30
C VAL A 140 -9.11 -16.21 8.28
N ILE A 141 -9.31 -15.49 7.18
CA ILE A 141 -8.75 -14.17 6.93
C ILE A 141 -9.87 -13.14 6.88
N VAL A 142 -9.68 -12.00 7.50
CA VAL A 142 -10.59 -10.85 7.40
C VAL A 142 -9.92 -9.70 6.71
N ASP A 143 -10.61 -9.13 5.73
CA ASP A 143 -10.20 -7.90 5.05
C ASP A 143 -11.38 -6.93 4.91
N ALA A 144 -11.10 -5.64 5.02
CA ALA A 144 -12.09 -4.58 4.88
C ALA A 144 -12.19 -4.03 3.44
N GLY A 145 -11.67 -4.76 2.45
CA GLY A 145 -11.84 -4.45 1.03
C GLY A 145 -13.31 -4.32 0.67
N HIS A 146 -13.70 -3.20 0.06
CA HIS A 146 -15.09 -2.85 -0.20
C HIS A 146 -15.29 -2.22 -1.59
N ASN A 147 -14.34 -2.41 -2.48
CA ASN A 147 -14.41 -1.95 -3.87
C ASN A 147 -13.57 -2.88 -4.77
N PRO A 148 -13.84 -2.91 -6.09
CA PRO A 148 -13.16 -3.82 -7.02
C PRO A 148 -11.65 -3.66 -7.04
N HIS A 149 -11.14 -2.43 -6.92
CA HIS A 149 -9.71 -2.15 -6.92
C HIS A 149 -9.01 -2.76 -5.70
N GLY A 150 -9.60 -2.61 -4.51
CA GLY A 150 -9.07 -3.22 -3.28
C GLY A 150 -9.08 -4.74 -3.34
N LEU A 151 -10.16 -5.35 -3.85
CA LEU A 151 -10.26 -6.80 -4.02
C LEU A 151 -9.25 -7.29 -5.08
N GLY A 152 -9.01 -6.52 -6.15
CA GLY A 152 -8.00 -6.82 -7.16
C GLY A 152 -6.58 -6.88 -6.62
N ALA A 153 -6.28 -6.15 -5.53
CA ALA A 153 -5.01 -6.26 -4.81
C ALA A 153 -5.03 -7.38 -3.75
N LEU A 154 -6.19 -7.63 -3.13
CA LEU A 154 -6.35 -8.64 -2.08
C LEU A 154 -6.19 -10.06 -2.61
N VAL A 155 -6.85 -10.40 -3.71
CA VAL A 155 -6.87 -11.78 -4.25
C VAL A 155 -5.46 -12.29 -4.54
N PRO A 156 -4.62 -11.60 -5.33
CA PRO A 156 -3.25 -12.03 -5.54
C PRO A 156 -2.43 -12.12 -4.25
N ALA A 157 -2.67 -11.22 -3.29
CA ALA A 157 -1.98 -11.23 -2.01
C ALA A 157 -2.35 -12.47 -1.16
N VAL A 158 -3.60 -12.92 -1.20
CA VAL A 158 -4.04 -14.16 -0.55
C VAL A 158 -3.39 -15.38 -1.22
N GLU A 159 -3.39 -15.43 -2.54
CA GLU A 159 -2.76 -16.51 -3.31
C GLU A 159 -1.25 -16.60 -3.05
N GLU A 160 -0.58 -15.47 -2.93
CA GLU A 160 0.85 -15.40 -2.66
C GLU A 160 1.20 -15.81 -1.22
N ALA A 161 0.43 -15.33 -0.24
CA ALA A 161 0.77 -15.49 1.17
C ALA A 161 0.30 -16.81 1.79
N PHE A 162 -0.69 -17.47 1.21
CA PHE A 162 -1.33 -18.65 1.81
C PHE A 162 -1.43 -19.82 0.83
N GLY A 163 -1.00 -21.00 1.28
CA GLY A 163 -1.24 -22.25 0.55
C GLY A 163 -2.64 -22.80 0.88
N PHE A 164 -3.50 -22.93 -0.11
CA PHE A 164 -4.83 -23.50 0.04
C PHE A 164 -5.21 -24.41 -1.15
N ARG A 165 -6.21 -25.26 -0.93
CA ARG A 165 -6.81 -26.08 -2.00
C ARG A 165 -8.16 -25.54 -2.42
N HIS A 166 -8.84 -24.90 -1.49
CA HIS A 166 -10.15 -24.30 -1.67
C HIS A 166 -10.17 -22.93 -1.02
N LEU A 167 -10.71 -21.96 -1.75
CA LEU A 167 -10.93 -20.60 -1.28
C LEU A 167 -12.42 -20.29 -1.31
N VAL A 168 -12.97 -19.92 -0.15
CA VAL A 168 -14.36 -19.49 -0.01
C VAL A 168 -14.38 -18.07 0.47
N ALA A 169 -15.06 -17.19 -0.25
CA ALA A 169 -15.28 -15.81 0.18
C ALA A 169 -16.65 -15.65 0.83
N VAL A 170 -16.69 -14.94 1.97
CA VAL A 170 -17.95 -14.46 2.59
C VAL A 170 -17.92 -12.94 2.47
N VAL A 171 -18.86 -12.36 1.75
CA VAL A 171 -18.85 -10.95 1.36
C VAL A 171 -20.11 -10.25 1.84
N GLY A 172 -19.91 -9.15 2.58
CA GLY A 172 -20.95 -8.18 2.88
C GLY A 172 -20.56 -6.81 2.34
N ALA A 173 -21.42 -6.16 1.59
CA ALA A 173 -21.17 -4.83 1.06
C ALA A 173 -22.41 -3.95 1.25
N MET A 174 -22.17 -2.65 1.52
CA MET A 174 -23.27 -1.69 1.57
C MET A 174 -23.82 -1.42 0.16
N ALA A 175 -25.09 -1.06 0.07
CA ALA A 175 -25.81 -0.87 -1.19
C ALA A 175 -25.24 0.26 -2.09
N ASP A 176 -24.42 1.15 -1.53
CA ASP A 176 -23.73 2.24 -2.26
C ASP A 176 -22.42 1.79 -2.92
N LYS A 177 -22.01 0.53 -2.72
CA LYS A 177 -20.77 -0.03 -3.29
C LYS A 177 -21.03 -0.71 -4.63
N ASP A 178 -19.99 -0.80 -5.43
CA ASP A 178 -19.99 -1.55 -6.69
C ASP A 178 -19.91 -3.06 -6.41
N VAL A 179 -21.07 -3.62 -6.01
CA VAL A 179 -21.19 -5.05 -5.66
C VAL A 179 -20.89 -5.94 -6.87
N GLU A 180 -21.34 -5.55 -8.05
CA GLU A 180 -21.11 -6.32 -9.29
C GLU A 180 -19.61 -6.37 -9.60
N GLY A 181 -18.92 -5.24 -9.51
CA GLY A 181 -17.47 -5.18 -9.68
C GLY A 181 -16.71 -5.98 -8.61
N ILE A 182 -17.16 -5.98 -7.35
CA ILE A 182 -16.60 -6.82 -6.29
C ILE A 182 -16.72 -8.30 -6.65
N LEU A 183 -17.93 -8.75 -7.03
CA LEU A 183 -18.17 -10.16 -7.37
C LEU A 183 -17.39 -10.58 -8.61
N SER A 184 -17.27 -9.73 -9.62
CA SER A 184 -16.48 -10.01 -10.83
C SER A 184 -15.00 -10.31 -10.55
N VAL A 185 -14.45 -9.76 -9.45
CA VAL A 185 -13.08 -10.06 -9.00
C VAL A 185 -13.01 -11.37 -8.22
N LEU A 186 -14.01 -11.66 -7.38
CA LEU A 186 -13.99 -12.81 -6.48
C LEU A 186 -14.40 -14.13 -7.16
N GLU A 187 -15.38 -14.10 -8.05
CA GLU A 187 -15.90 -15.29 -8.72
C GLU A 187 -14.83 -16.14 -9.41
N PRO A 188 -13.89 -15.57 -10.19
CA PRO A 188 -12.84 -16.36 -10.84
C PRO A 188 -11.77 -16.91 -9.87
N ALA A 189 -11.64 -16.31 -8.68
CA ALA A 189 -10.61 -16.65 -7.70
C ALA A 189 -11.07 -17.62 -6.62
N CYS A 190 -12.38 -17.73 -6.39
CA CYS A 190 -12.95 -18.50 -5.28
C CYS A 190 -13.74 -19.71 -5.78
N ASP A 191 -13.66 -20.84 -5.05
CA ASP A 191 -14.52 -22.01 -5.29
C ASP A 191 -15.98 -21.72 -4.95
N ALA A 192 -16.24 -20.81 -4.02
CA ALA A 192 -17.56 -20.33 -3.68
C ALA A 192 -17.53 -18.89 -3.13
N VAL A 193 -18.57 -18.13 -3.43
CA VAL A 193 -18.82 -16.81 -2.85
C VAL A 193 -20.16 -16.81 -2.15
N VAL A 194 -20.18 -16.44 -0.87
CA VAL A 194 -21.38 -16.34 -0.03
C VAL A 194 -21.64 -14.87 0.26
N CYS A 195 -22.78 -14.35 -0.18
CA CYS A 195 -23.21 -12.97 0.09
C CYS A 195 -24.07 -12.91 1.37
N VAL A 196 -23.83 -11.91 2.21
CA VAL A 196 -24.52 -11.67 3.47
C VAL A 196 -25.00 -10.23 3.59
#